data_024569118865efe5fb51c82417e14fb5
#
_entry.id   024569118865efe5fb51c82417e14fb5
#
_cell.length_a   1.000
_cell.length_b   1.000
_cell.length_c   1.000
_cell.angle_alpha   90.00
_cell.angle_beta   90.00
_cell.angle_gamma   90.00
#
_symmetry.space_group_name_H-M   'P 1'
#
loop_
_entity.id
_entity.type
_entity.pdbx_description
1 polymer ?
#
loop_
_entity_poly.entity_id
_entity_poly.type
_entity_poly.pdbx_seq_one_letter_code
_entity_poly.pdbx_strand_id
1 'polypeptide(L)'
;MGREIDDMNMIVCVKQVIDPEAPPASFRIDPANNEATLPSSVSPVIDPYSEYAVEAALRIKDARGGKITVISLGKNLLRDVVKKPLSMGADELILLEDEAFTEGDSWSTAYALAMAIKKVADYDLIFCGRQTSDWDAGQVGSGIAEILGLPSVTLAQKIEATDGKVKVERVVDDGYEVVEVSLPALITVSNELGEPRYPTIKGIMAAKKKEPVIWKPADIEVESSQIGAAGRRTRLLKLFQPVHEGECEIIVGDSPEEAAANLVLKLREAKIL
;
A
#
# COMPACT_ATOMS: atom_id res chain seq x y z
N MET A 1 5.27 13.94 -29.39
CA MET A 1 6.69 13.67 -29.08
C MET A 1 6.74 12.18 -28.86
N GLY A 2 7.45 11.41 -29.67
CA GLY A 2 7.51 9.96 -29.56
C GLY A 2 8.22 9.57 -28.26
N ARG A 3 7.77 8.51 -27.61
CA ARG A 3 8.40 7.90 -26.44
C ARG A 3 9.83 7.49 -26.83
N GLU A 4 10.82 7.81 -26.01
CA GLU A 4 12.17 7.26 -26.17
C GLU A 4 12.11 5.75 -25.85
N ILE A 5 12.95 4.95 -26.51
CA ILE A 5 12.87 3.47 -26.45
C ILE A 5 13.10 2.93 -25.03
N ASP A 6 13.74 3.73 -24.15
CA ASP A 6 14.07 3.37 -22.79
C ASP A 6 13.08 3.88 -21.70
N ASP A 7 12.16 4.78 -22.08
CA ASP A 7 11.20 5.37 -21.14
C ASP A 7 10.17 4.35 -20.65
N MET A 8 9.98 4.25 -19.34
CA MET A 8 9.00 3.35 -18.71
C MET A 8 7.85 4.11 -18.08
N ASN A 9 6.64 3.83 -18.49
CA ASN A 9 5.44 4.38 -17.86
C ASN A 9 4.97 3.47 -16.73
N MET A 10 4.83 4.07 -15.56
CA MET A 10 4.51 3.34 -14.34
C MET A 10 3.24 3.89 -13.69
N ILE A 11 2.43 3.00 -13.14
CA ILE A 11 1.28 3.35 -12.31
C ILE A 11 1.58 2.90 -10.88
N VAL A 12 1.31 3.76 -9.90
CA VAL A 12 1.46 3.41 -8.49
C VAL A 12 0.12 3.61 -7.78
N CYS A 13 -0.42 2.55 -7.21
CA CYS A 13 -1.60 2.63 -6.36
C CYS A 13 -1.19 2.96 -4.92
N VAL A 14 -1.74 4.04 -4.38
CA VAL A 14 -1.46 4.49 -3.01
C VAL A 14 -2.75 4.63 -2.20
N LYS A 15 -2.64 4.52 -0.88
CA LYS A 15 -3.78 4.64 0.03
C LYS A 15 -3.50 5.69 1.10
N GLN A 16 -4.50 6.53 1.39
CA GLN A 16 -4.55 7.31 2.61
C GLN A 16 -5.06 6.43 3.73
N VAL A 17 -4.34 6.38 4.84
CA VAL A 17 -4.69 5.59 6.03
C VAL A 17 -4.63 6.42 7.29
N ILE A 18 -5.20 5.92 8.36
CA ILE A 18 -4.93 6.39 9.71
C ILE A 18 -3.44 6.21 9.99
N ASP A 19 -2.80 7.19 10.63
CA ASP A 19 -1.39 7.09 10.98
C ASP A 19 -1.13 5.85 11.85
N PRO A 20 -0.39 4.85 11.37
CA PRO A 20 -0.11 3.63 12.14
C PRO A 20 0.81 3.88 13.35
N GLU A 21 1.51 5.02 13.38
CA GLU A 21 2.34 5.44 14.52
C GLU A 21 1.54 6.21 15.59
N ALA A 22 0.25 6.46 15.34
CA ALA A 22 -0.61 7.10 16.34
C ALA A 22 -0.69 6.23 17.60
N PRO A 23 -0.63 6.83 18.82
CA PRO A 23 -0.70 6.07 20.06
C PRO A 23 -1.94 5.16 20.09
N PRO A 24 -1.81 3.87 20.44
CA PRO A 24 -2.96 2.94 20.49
C PRO A 24 -4.13 3.44 21.35
N ALA A 25 -3.84 4.18 22.40
CA ALA A 25 -4.85 4.81 23.27
C ALA A 25 -5.68 5.92 22.59
N SER A 26 -5.22 6.41 21.44
CA SER A 26 -5.94 7.40 20.63
C SER A 26 -7.09 6.79 19.83
N PHE A 27 -7.00 5.50 19.52
CA PHE A 27 -8.02 4.81 18.75
C PHE A 27 -9.28 4.57 19.57
N ARG A 28 -10.41 4.90 19.00
CA ARG A 28 -11.72 4.58 19.55
C ARG A 28 -12.51 3.84 18.49
N ILE A 29 -13.30 2.87 18.91
CA ILE A 29 -14.18 2.14 18.04
C ILE A 29 -15.60 2.62 18.28
N ASP A 30 -16.27 3.04 17.24
CA ASP A 30 -17.71 3.23 17.22
C ASP A 30 -18.38 1.86 16.96
N PRO A 31 -18.97 1.23 17.97
CA PRO A 31 -19.57 -0.09 17.81
C PRO A 31 -20.88 -0.07 17.00
N ALA A 32 -21.50 1.10 16.86
CA ALA A 32 -22.73 1.25 16.10
C ALA A 32 -22.47 1.20 14.57
N ASN A 33 -21.35 1.83 14.17
CA ASN A 33 -20.98 1.91 12.77
C ASN A 33 -19.85 0.94 12.37
N ASN A 34 -19.26 0.21 13.34
CA ASN A 34 -18.05 -0.60 13.13
C ASN A 34 -16.88 0.18 12.51
N GLU A 35 -16.68 1.41 12.97
CA GLU A 35 -15.64 2.30 12.47
C GLU A 35 -14.61 2.60 13.57
N ALA A 36 -13.34 2.65 13.17
CA ALA A 36 -12.30 3.21 14.00
C ALA A 36 -12.27 4.72 13.84
N THR A 37 -12.30 5.44 14.97
CA THR A 37 -12.27 6.90 15.01
C THR A 37 -11.02 7.39 15.72
N LEU A 38 -10.48 8.50 15.22
CA LEU A 38 -9.35 9.19 15.82
C LEU A 38 -9.73 10.61 16.25
N PRO A 39 -9.04 11.16 17.26
CA PRO A 39 -9.13 12.59 17.55
C PRO A 39 -8.72 13.40 16.33
N SER A 40 -9.32 14.57 16.14
CA SER A 40 -8.97 15.51 15.08
C SER A 40 -7.50 16.00 15.10
N SER A 41 -6.78 15.74 16.20
CA SER A 41 -5.35 16.02 16.34
C SER A 41 -4.44 15.02 15.62
N VAL A 42 -4.97 13.86 15.23
CA VAL A 42 -4.21 12.84 14.48
C VAL A 42 -4.60 12.96 13.01
N SER A 43 -3.65 13.38 12.18
CA SER A 43 -3.85 13.49 10.74
C SER A 43 -3.63 12.13 10.05
N PRO A 44 -4.40 11.79 9.02
CA PRO A 44 -4.08 10.63 8.20
C PRO A 44 -2.77 10.84 7.44
N VAL A 45 -2.17 9.75 7.00
CA VAL A 45 -0.92 9.73 6.22
C VAL A 45 -1.08 8.89 4.95
N ILE A 46 -0.11 8.97 4.04
CA ILE A 46 0.03 7.92 3.01
C ILE A 46 0.51 6.66 3.71
N ASP A 47 -0.11 5.55 3.38
CA ASP A 47 0.26 4.24 3.90
C ASP A 47 1.74 3.94 3.66
N PRO A 48 2.51 3.49 4.68
CA PRO A 48 3.94 3.23 4.53
C PRO A 48 4.29 2.27 3.39
N TYR A 49 3.50 1.20 3.19
CA TYR A 49 3.74 0.27 2.08
C TYR A 49 3.50 0.91 0.71
N SER A 50 2.59 1.87 0.63
CA SER A 50 2.41 2.68 -0.58
C SER A 50 3.63 3.56 -0.87
N GLU A 51 4.32 4.05 0.16
CA GLU A 51 5.54 4.85 -0.01
C GLU A 51 6.70 3.99 -0.58
N TYR A 52 6.84 2.73 -0.15
CA TYR A 52 7.80 1.80 -0.76
C TYR A 52 7.48 1.54 -2.24
N ALA A 53 6.19 1.43 -2.59
CA ALA A 53 5.77 1.28 -3.99
C ALA A 53 6.12 2.52 -4.83
N VAL A 54 5.94 3.72 -4.29
CA VAL A 54 6.35 4.98 -4.94
C VAL A 54 7.87 5.03 -5.11
N GLU A 55 8.65 4.67 -4.09
CA GLU A 55 10.11 4.64 -4.15
C GLU A 55 10.61 3.64 -5.21
N ALA A 56 9.98 2.46 -5.31
CA ALA A 56 10.33 1.48 -6.33
C ALA A 56 10.17 2.05 -7.76
N ALA A 57 9.05 2.71 -8.02
CA ALA A 57 8.81 3.36 -9.30
C ALA A 57 9.80 4.51 -9.56
N LEU A 58 10.14 5.31 -8.54
CA LEU A 58 11.10 6.39 -8.66
C LEU A 58 12.51 5.89 -8.96
N ARG A 59 12.96 4.78 -8.38
CA ARG A 59 14.26 4.16 -8.68
C ARG A 59 14.35 3.73 -10.15
N ILE A 60 13.27 3.19 -10.71
CA ILE A 60 13.22 2.83 -12.13
C ILE A 60 13.22 4.08 -13.00
N LYS A 61 12.42 5.09 -12.64
CA LYS A 61 12.40 6.38 -13.36
C LYS A 61 13.76 7.06 -13.37
N ASP A 62 14.49 7.03 -12.26
CA ASP A 62 15.85 7.59 -12.17
C ASP A 62 16.84 6.86 -13.10
N ALA A 63 16.65 5.56 -13.30
CA ALA A 63 17.54 4.73 -14.11
C ALA A 63 17.20 4.75 -15.61
N ARG A 64 15.92 4.85 -15.96
CA ARG A 64 15.43 4.64 -17.33
C ARG A 64 14.58 5.79 -17.89
N GLY A 65 14.20 6.76 -17.07
CA GLY A 65 13.23 7.79 -17.47
C GLY A 65 11.79 7.31 -17.41
N GLY A 66 10.90 8.06 -18.07
CA GLY A 66 9.48 7.76 -18.15
C GLY A 66 8.61 8.52 -17.14
N LYS A 67 7.37 8.08 -17.00
CA LYS A 67 6.31 8.80 -16.26
C LYS A 67 5.73 7.94 -15.15
N ILE A 68 5.47 8.55 -14.01
CA ILE A 68 4.77 7.91 -12.89
C ILE A 68 3.40 8.57 -12.70
N THR A 69 2.34 7.78 -12.88
CA THR A 69 0.97 8.16 -12.57
C THR A 69 0.53 7.49 -11.28
N VAL A 70 0.19 8.29 -10.28
CA VAL A 70 -0.30 7.81 -8.99
C VAL A 70 -1.82 7.73 -9.00
N ILE A 71 -2.39 6.65 -8.50
CA ILE A 71 -3.84 6.48 -8.34
C ILE A 71 -4.15 6.24 -6.87
N SER A 72 -5.11 6.97 -6.32
CA SER A 72 -5.64 6.75 -4.98
C SER A 72 -7.16 6.65 -5.02
N LEU A 73 -7.72 5.71 -4.28
CA LEU A 73 -9.16 5.52 -4.13
C LEU A 73 -9.55 5.77 -2.68
N GLY A 74 -10.61 6.54 -2.49
CA GLY A 74 -11.11 6.77 -1.14
C GLY A 74 -12.16 7.87 -1.07
N LYS A 75 -12.66 8.06 0.16
CA LYS A 75 -13.55 9.16 0.55
C LYS A 75 -12.76 10.15 1.38
N ASN A 76 -13.06 11.44 1.22
CA ASN A 76 -12.43 12.51 2.00
C ASN A 76 -10.88 12.48 1.93
N LEU A 77 -10.35 12.32 0.74
CA LEU A 77 -8.90 12.30 0.50
C LEU A 77 -8.31 13.71 0.75
N LEU A 78 -7.46 13.80 1.77
CA LEU A 78 -6.80 15.06 2.11
C LEU A 78 -5.72 15.38 1.07
N ARG A 79 -5.86 16.50 0.39
CA ARG A 79 -4.98 16.91 -0.72
C ARG A 79 -3.50 16.99 -0.32
N ASP A 80 -3.22 17.46 0.90
CA ASP A 80 -1.84 17.54 1.40
C ASP A 80 -1.23 16.15 1.64
N VAL A 81 -2.05 15.16 1.98
CA VAL A 81 -1.63 13.76 2.17
C VAL A 81 -1.42 13.07 0.82
N VAL A 82 -2.44 13.06 -0.04
CA VAL A 82 -2.38 12.30 -1.30
C VAL A 82 -1.43 12.91 -2.34
N LYS A 83 -1.01 14.17 -2.18
CA LYS A 83 0.02 14.81 -3.00
C LYS A 83 1.47 14.46 -2.56
N LYS A 84 1.67 13.71 -1.46
CA LYS A 84 3.03 13.32 -1.01
C LYS A 84 3.83 12.61 -2.11
N PRO A 85 3.30 11.63 -2.86
CA PRO A 85 4.01 11.01 -3.98
C PRO A 85 4.48 12.00 -5.06
N LEU A 86 3.67 13.02 -5.37
CA LEU A 86 4.08 14.08 -6.30
C LEU A 86 5.27 14.88 -5.76
N SER A 87 5.33 15.09 -4.45
CA SER A 87 6.45 15.79 -3.80
C SER A 87 7.72 14.93 -3.75
N MET A 88 7.60 13.61 -3.82
CA MET A 88 8.72 12.66 -3.94
C MET A 88 9.27 12.58 -5.37
N GLY A 89 8.46 12.92 -6.41
CA GLY A 89 8.92 12.94 -7.80
C GLY A 89 7.99 12.28 -8.81
N ALA A 90 6.79 11.85 -8.41
CA ALA A 90 5.76 11.38 -9.32
C ALA A 90 5.21 12.53 -10.19
N ASP A 91 4.66 12.20 -11.35
CA ASP A 91 4.29 13.17 -12.36
C ASP A 91 2.82 13.59 -12.30
N GLU A 92 1.93 12.63 -12.11
CA GLU A 92 0.48 12.84 -12.12
C GLU A 92 -0.18 12.14 -10.93
N LEU A 93 -1.34 12.65 -10.55
CA LEU A 93 -2.19 12.10 -9.50
C LEU A 93 -3.64 12.03 -9.98
N ILE A 94 -4.20 10.84 -9.91
CA ILE A 94 -5.60 10.55 -10.20
C ILE A 94 -6.26 10.10 -8.90
N LEU A 95 -7.42 10.68 -8.59
CA LEU A 95 -8.21 10.33 -7.42
C LEU A 95 -9.54 9.73 -7.87
N LEU A 96 -9.79 8.50 -7.43
CA LEU A 96 -11.11 7.88 -7.51
C LEU A 96 -11.88 8.29 -6.26
N GLU A 97 -12.61 9.41 -6.34
CA GLU A 97 -13.25 10.05 -5.19
C GLU A 97 -14.75 10.22 -5.44
N ASP A 98 -15.53 9.27 -4.95
CA ASP A 98 -16.99 9.28 -4.99
C ASP A 98 -17.53 8.37 -3.88
N GLU A 99 -18.74 8.66 -3.38
CA GLU A 99 -19.42 7.81 -2.38
C GLU A 99 -19.63 6.36 -2.87
N ALA A 100 -19.80 6.16 -4.17
CA ALA A 100 -19.98 4.84 -4.76
C ALA A 100 -18.77 3.91 -4.57
N PHE A 101 -17.59 4.42 -4.26
CA PHE A 101 -16.40 3.62 -3.98
C PHE A 101 -16.25 3.24 -2.50
N THR A 102 -17.14 3.73 -1.62
CA THR A 102 -17.05 3.52 -0.18
C THR A 102 -17.61 2.16 0.25
N GLU A 103 -17.25 1.73 1.48
CA GLU A 103 -17.70 0.47 2.09
C GLU A 103 -17.39 -0.80 1.29
N GLY A 104 -16.43 -0.70 0.38
CA GLY A 104 -15.91 -1.83 -0.39
C GLY A 104 -14.97 -2.71 0.44
N ASP A 105 -14.58 -3.82 -0.16
CA ASP A 105 -13.51 -4.70 0.33
C ASP A 105 -12.34 -4.74 -0.65
N SER A 106 -11.38 -5.65 -0.42
CA SER A 106 -10.22 -5.81 -1.31
C SER A 106 -10.61 -6.09 -2.76
N TRP A 107 -11.69 -6.84 -2.99
CA TRP A 107 -12.16 -7.17 -4.34
C TRP A 107 -12.70 -5.95 -5.07
N SER A 108 -13.69 -5.26 -4.48
CA SER A 108 -14.30 -4.08 -5.10
C SER A 108 -13.31 -2.94 -5.29
N THR A 109 -12.33 -2.80 -4.38
CA THR A 109 -11.22 -1.87 -4.50
C THR A 109 -10.31 -2.24 -5.68
N ALA A 110 -9.91 -3.51 -5.79
CA ALA A 110 -9.09 -3.99 -6.90
C ALA A 110 -9.79 -3.80 -8.25
N TYR A 111 -11.11 -4.06 -8.32
CA TYR A 111 -11.89 -3.85 -9.52
C TYR A 111 -11.92 -2.38 -9.95
N ALA A 112 -12.24 -1.47 -9.05
CA ALA A 112 -12.28 -0.03 -9.37
C ALA A 112 -10.90 0.50 -9.82
N LEU A 113 -9.82 0.09 -9.13
CA LEU A 113 -8.45 0.45 -9.52
C LEU A 113 -8.07 -0.14 -10.88
N ALA A 114 -8.43 -1.40 -11.16
CA ALA A 114 -8.16 -2.04 -12.45
C ALA A 114 -8.87 -1.29 -13.61
N MET A 115 -10.12 -0.85 -13.41
CA MET A 115 -10.83 -0.05 -14.41
C MET A 115 -10.18 1.31 -14.64
N ALA A 116 -9.71 1.96 -13.58
CA ALA A 116 -8.96 3.21 -13.69
C ALA A 116 -7.63 3.01 -14.45
N ILE A 117 -6.91 1.93 -14.16
CA ILE A 117 -5.67 1.55 -14.84
C ILE A 117 -5.92 1.30 -16.34
N LYS A 118 -7.00 0.58 -16.69
CA LYS A 118 -7.41 0.40 -18.10
C LYS A 118 -7.62 1.73 -18.82
N LYS A 119 -8.19 2.73 -18.13
CA LYS A 119 -8.39 4.06 -18.72
C LYS A 119 -7.08 4.83 -18.91
N VAL A 120 -6.08 4.65 -18.04
CA VAL A 120 -4.74 5.23 -18.25
C VAL A 120 -4.09 4.64 -19.49
N ALA A 121 -4.26 3.36 -19.75
CA ALA A 121 -3.91 2.58 -20.93
C ALA A 121 -2.41 2.43 -21.23
N ASP A 122 -1.61 3.47 -21.15
CA ASP A 122 -0.17 3.44 -21.50
C ASP A 122 0.69 3.23 -20.23
N TYR A 123 0.99 1.97 -19.92
CA TYR A 123 1.84 1.59 -18.79
C TYR A 123 2.62 0.31 -19.07
N ASP A 124 3.81 0.20 -18.46
CA ASP A 124 4.67 -0.98 -18.50
C ASP A 124 4.65 -1.71 -17.15
N LEU A 125 4.59 -0.96 -16.05
CA LEU A 125 4.60 -1.51 -14.70
C LEU A 125 3.51 -0.88 -13.83
N ILE A 126 2.91 -1.71 -13.00
CA ILE A 126 1.98 -1.29 -11.94
C ILE A 126 2.61 -1.66 -10.61
N PHE A 127 2.62 -0.71 -9.67
CA PHE A 127 3.12 -0.91 -8.32
C PHE A 127 2.01 -0.75 -7.28
N CYS A 128 2.00 -1.64 -6.30
CA CYS A 128 1.23 -1.54 -5.08
C CYS A 128 2.14 -1.83 -3.87
N GLY A 129 1.80 -1.34 -2.70
CA GLY A 129 2.35 -1.89 -1.47
C GLY A 129 1.95 -3.37 -1.31
N ARG A 130 2.76 -4.16 -0.60
CA ARG A 130 2.42 -5.57 -0.32
C ARG A 130 1.09 -5.73 0.40
N GLN A 131 0.73 -4.74 1.22
CA GLN A 131 -0.48 -4.65 2.02
C GLN A 131 -0.74 -3.18 2.37
N THR A 132 -1.66 -2.90 3.29
CA THR A 132 -1.86 -1.59 3.90
C THR A 132 -1.92 -1.73 5.42
N SER A 133 -1.36 -0.76 6.15
CA SER A 133 -1.20 -0.80 7.61
C SER A 133 -2.53 -0.82 8.40
N ASP A 134 -3.64 -0.47 7.75
CA ASP A 134 -4.96 -0.42 8.40
C ASP A 134 -5.74 -1.75 8.33
N TRP A 135 -5.55 -2.56 7.30
CA TRP A 135 -6.30 -3.80 7.09
C TRP A 135 -5.44 -5.05 6.91
N ASP A 136 -4.17 -4.91 6.58
CA ASP A 136 -3.20 -6.00 6.33
C ASP A 136 -3.69 -7.09 5.35
N ALA A 137 -4.67 -6.77 4.50
CA ALA A 137 -5.32 -7.78 3.65
C ALA A 137 -4.39 -8.35 2.56
N GLY A 138 -3.45 -7.56 2.02
CA GLY A 138 -2.46 -8.01 1.03
C GLY A 138 -3.01 -8.51 -0.32
N GLN A 139 -4.28 -8.22 -0.65
CA GLN A 139 -4.99 -8.84 -1.78
C GLN A 139 -5.19 -7.90 -2.98
N VAL A 140 -5.16 -6.58 -2.77
CA VAL A 140 -5.56 -5.61 -3.80
C VAL A 140 -4.65 -5.69 -5.02
N GLY A 141 -3.33 -5.72 -4.84
CA GLY A 141 -2.39 -5.81 -5.95
C GLY A 141 -2.61 -7.06 -6.81
N SER A 142 -2.68 -8.24 -6.19
CA SER A 142 -2.95 -9.50 -6.91
C SER A 142 -4.33 -9.49 -7.58
N GLY A 143 -5.32 -8.89 -6.94
CA GLY A 143 -6.65 -8.72 -7.52
C GLY A 143 -6.67 -7.84 -8.77
N ILE A 144 -5.92 -6.74 -8.77
CA ILE A 144 -5.73 -5.87 -9.94
C ILE A 144 -5.09 -6.66 -11.09
N ALA A 145 -4.01 -7.40 -10.80
CA ALA A 145 -3.30 -8.18 -11.81
C ALA A 145 -4.22 -9.23 -12.46
N GLU A 146 -4.99 -9.97 -11.66
CA GLU A 146 -5.95 -10.97 -12.14
C GLU A 146 -7.01 -10.34 -13.04
N ILE A 147 -7.61 -9.22 -12.62
CA ILE A 147 -8.66 -8.53 -13.41
C ILE A 147 -8.11 -7.99 -14.73
N LEU A 148 -6.84 -7.55 -14.75
CA LEU A 148 -6.17 -7.05 -15.94
C LEU A 148 -5.57 -8.16 -16.82
N GLY A 149 -5.49 -9.39 -16.33
CA GLY A 149 -4.84 -10.52 -17.01
C GLY A 149 -3.32 -10.34 -17.12
N LEU A 150 -2.69 -9.73 -16.09
CA LEU A 150 -1.26 -9.42 -16.06
C LEU A 150 -0.50 -10.41 -15.17
N PRO A 151 0.76 -10.73 -15.53
CA PRO A 151 1.64 -11.40 -14.59
C PRO A 151 1.88 -10.52 -13.38
N SER A 152 1.98 -11.14 -12.17
CA SER A 152 2.29 -10.42 -10.95
C SER A 152 3.41 -11.07 -10.16
N VAL A 153 4.27 -10.24 -9.54
CA VAL A 153 5.27 -10.68 -8.58
C VAL A 153 5.04 -9.93 -7.27
N THR A 154 4.88 -10.69 -6.19
CA THR A 154 4.58 -10.14 -4.86
C THR A 154 5.82 -10.05 -3.98
N LEU A 155 5.79 -9.18 -2.96
CA LEU A 155 6.82 -9.05 -1.92
C LEU A 155 8.20 -8.68 -2.46
N ALA A 156 8.25 -7.76 -3.43
CA ALA A 156 9.51 -7.34 -4.04
C ALA A 156 10.38 -6.55 -3.07
N GLN A 157 11.65 -6.95 -2.96
CA GLN A 157 12.71 -6.21 -2.26
C GLN A 157 13.70 -5.55 -3.22
N LYS A 158 13.81 -6.04 -4.47
CA LYS A 158 14.65 -5.46 -5.51
C LYS A 158 14.00 -5.66 -6.87
N ILE A 159 14.11 -4.63 -7.72
CA ILE A 159 13.42 -4.60 -9.00
C ILE A 159 14.38 -4.02 -10.04
N GLU A 160 14.60 -4.76 -11.11
CA GLU A 160 15.44 -4.36 -12.25
C GLU A 160 14.62 -4.46 -13.53
N ALA A 161 14.26 -3.32 -14.11
CA ALA A 161 13.53 -3.27 -15.37
C ALA A 161 14.52 -3.30 -16.55
N THR A 162 14.22 -4.14 -17.53
CA THR A 162 14.96 -4.28 -18.79
C THR A 162 13.98 -4.16 -19.97
N ASP A 163 14.46 -4.24 -21.20
CA ASP A 163 13.62 -4.11 -22.39
C ASP A 163 12.63 -5.28 -22.50
N GLY A 164 11.34 -4.95 -22.32
CA GLY A 164 10.24 -5.91 -22.39
C GLY A 164 10.10 -6.86 -21.19
N LYS A 165 10.94 -6.75 -20.16
CA LYS A 165 10.92 -7.63 -18.97
C LYS A 165 11.24 -6.89 -17.71
N VAL A 166 10.85 -7.47 -16.58
CA VAL A 166 11.27 -7.05 -15.24
C VAL A 166 11.76 -8.26 -14.46
N LYS A 167 12.91 -8.09 -13.81
CA LYS A 167 13.51 -9.07 -12.89
C LYS A 167 13.29 -8.57 -11.46
N VAL A 168 12.74 -9.43 -10.63
CA VAL A 168 12.35 -9.09 -9.25
C VAL A 168 12.96 -10.10 -8.29
N GLU A 169 13.60 -9.61 -7.24
CA GLU A 169 13.92 -10.41 -6.06
C GLU A 169 12.74 -10.27 -5.09
N ARG A 170 12.02 -11.37 -4.86
CA ARG A 170 10.89 -11.42 -3.93
C ARG A 170 11.29 -12.10 -2.64
N VAL A 171 10.81 -11.57 -1.52
CA VAL A 171 11.09 -12.11 -0.18
C VAL A 171 10.33 -13.42 0.03
N VAL A 172 11.01 -14.40 0.59
CA VAL A 172 10.45 -15.67 1.09
C VAL A 172 11.04 -15.96 2.48
N ASP A 173 10.49 -16.95 3.20
CA ASP A 173 10.85 -17.21 4.62
C ASP A 173 12.35 -17.43 4.84
N ASP A 174 13.04 -18.11 3.91
CA ASP A 174 14.45 -18.48 4.05
C ASP A 174 15.38 -17.65 3.16
N GLY A 175 14.92 -16.50 2.59
CA GLY A 175 15.74 -15.66 1.72
C GLY A 175 14.96 -14.95 0.64
N TYR A 176 15.30 -15.13 -0.63
CA TYR A 176 14.57 -14.54 -1.75
C TYR A 176 14.57 -15.42 -2.98
N GLU A 177 13.54 -15.25 -3.79
CA GLU A 177 13.45 -15.84 -5.13
C GLU A 177 13.69 -14.77 -6.19
N VAL A 178 14.35 -15.14 -7.27
CA VAL A 178 14.53 -14.26 -8.44
C VAL A 178 13.53 -14.67 -9.51
N VAL A 179 12.60 -13.77 -9.81
CA VAL A 179 11.54 -13.99 -10.79
C VAL A 179 11.69 -13.01 -11.95
N GLU A 180 11.63 -13.49 -13.18
CA GLU A 180 11.61 -12.67 -14.39
C GLU A 180 10.25 -12.82 -15.08
N VAL A 181 9.60 -11.68 -15.38
CA VAL A 181 8.31 -11.66 -16.09
C VAL A 181 8.32 -10.65 -17.22
N SER A 182 7.50 -10.91 -18.24
CA SER A 182 7.31 -10.00 -19.37
C SER A 182 6.45 -8.80 -18.96
N LEU A 183 6.71 -7.65 -19.57
CA LEU A 183 5.88 -6.45 -19.44
C LEU A 183 4.65 -6.53 -20.35
N PRO A 184 3.51 -5.91 -19.99
CA PRO A 184 3.29 -5.21 -18.74
C PRO A 184 3.09 -6.16 -17.54
N ALA A 185 3.48 -5.73 -16.34
CA ALA A 185 3.41 -6.55 -15.13
C ALA A 185 2.99 -5.73 -13.89
N LEU A 186 2.46 -6.41 -12.88
CA LEU A 186 2.19 -5.81 -11.57
C LEU A 186 3.16 -6.34 -10.51
N ILE A 187 3.68 -5.45 -9.68
CA ILE A 187 4.61 -5.77 -8.60
C ILE A 187 4.06 -5.24 -7.28
N THR A 188 4.00 -6.08 -6.25
CA THR A 188 3.77 -5.59 -4.89
C THR A 188 5.08 -5.46 -4.15
N VAL A 189 5.29 -4.31 -3.50
CA VAL A 189 6.57 -3.92 -2.92
C VAL A 189 6.55 -4.12 -1.41
N SER A 190 7.62 -4.72 -0.91
CA SER A 190 7.85 -4.96 0.51
C SER A 190 8.76 -3.89 1.13
N ASN A 191 8.74 -3.79 2.46
CA ASN A 191 9.58 -2.87 3.21
C ASN A 191 11.09 -3.19 3.11
N GLU A 192 11.44 -4.42 2.73
CA GLU A 192 12.82 -4.84 2.47
C GLU A 192 13.44 -4.13 1.24
N LEU A 193 12.64 -3.41 0.44
CA LEU A 193 13.15 -2.52 -0.61
C LEU A 193 14.14 -1.48 -0.05
N GLY A 194 14.02 -1.12 1.22
CA GLY A 194 14.76 -0.06 1.91
C GLY A 194 13.99 1.26 1.92
N GLU A 195 14.49 2.21 2.71
CA GLU A 195 13.79 3.45 3.04
C GLU A 195 13.40 4.28 1.80
N PRO A 196 12.15 4.77 1.75
CA PRO A 196 11.71 5.71 0.74
C PRO A 196 12.44 7.06 0.90
N ARG A 197 12.68 7.73 -0.23
CA ARG A 197 13.27 9.09 -0.21
C ARG A 197 12.33 10.10 0.42
N TYR A 198 12.89 11.06 1.13
CA TYR A 198 12.12 12.20 1.63
C TYR A 198 11.82 13.20 0.50
N PRO A 199 10.64 13.84 0.53
CA PRO A 199 10.31 14.94 -0.36
C PRO A 199 11.31 16.13 -0.21
N THR A 200 11.76 16.68 -1.33
CA THR A 200 12.58 17.92 -1.29
C THR A 200 11.67 19.14 -1.15
N ILE A 201 12.18 20.25 -0.63
CA ILE A 201 11.43 21.52 -0.54
C ILE A 201 10.92 21.94 -1.93
N LYS A 202 11.74 21.79 -2.98
CA LYS A 202 11.37 22.06 -4.37
C LYS A 202 10.23 21.13 -4.83
N GLY A 203 10.30 19.85 -4.48
CA GLY A 203 9.25 18.87 -4.79
C GLY A 203 7.92 19.22 -4.12
N ILE A 204 7.95 19.59 -2.83
CA ILE A 204 6.75 20.03 -2.09
C ILE A 204 6.12 21.24 -2.75
N MET A 205 6.91 22.26 -3.11
CA MET A 205 6.40 23.45 -3.78
C MET A 205 5.84 23.16 -5.17
N ALA A 206 6.43 22.24 -5.92
CA ALA A 206 5.95 21.81 -7.22
C ALA A 206 4.63 21.02 -7.09
N ALA A 207 4.55 20.09 -6.13
CA ALA A 207 3.35 19.30 -5.86
C ALA A 207 2.14 20.16 -5.47
N LYS A 208 2.34 21.23 -4.71
CA LYS A 208 1.26 22.18 -4.35
C LYS A 208 0.57 22.80 -5.55
N LYS A 209 1.30 23.02 -6.66
CA LYS A 209 0.77 23.63 -7.88
C LYS A 209 0.08 22.64 -8.81
N LYS A 210 0.28 21.35 -8.62
CA LYS A 210 -0.35 20.30 -9.42
C LYS A 210 -1.74 19.99 -8.87
N GLU A 211 -2.76 20.06 -9.73
CA GLU A 211 -4.10 19.64 -9.38
C GLU A 211 -4.32 18.18 -9.77
N PRO A 212 -4.88 17.35 -8.88
CA PRO A 212 -5.20 15.97 -9.20
C PRO A 212 -6.36 15.90 -10.19
N VAL A 213 -6.33 14.90 -11.05
CA VAL A 213 -7.49 14.54 -11.87
C VAL A 213 -8.45 13.74 -11.00
N ILE A 214 -9.71 14.13 -10.94
CA ILE A 214 -10.73 13.42 -10.18
C ILE A 214 -11.57 12.59 -11.14
N TRP A 215 -11.65 11.29 -10.91
CA TRP A 215 -12.53 10.39 -11.66
C TRP A 215 -13.62 9.82 -10.76
N LYS A 216 -14.81 9.79 -11.32
CA LYS A 216 -16.01 9.16 -10.75
C LYS A 216 -16.30 7.83 -11.44
N PRO A 217 -17.22 7.00 -10.93
CA PRO A 217 -17.59 5.74 -11.58
C PRO A 217 -17.88 5.86 -13.07
N ALA A 218 -18.59 6.90 -13.49
CA ALA A 218 -18.92 7.14 -14.89
C ALA A 218 -17.69 7.45 -15.78
N ASP A 219 -16.59 7.91 -15.18
CA ASP A 219 -15.38 8.24 -15.92
C ASP A 219 -14.53 7.01 -16.24
N ILE A 220 -14.69 5.91 -15.51
CA ILE A 220 -13.84 4.70 -15.61
C ILE A 220 -14.62 3.44 -16.03
N GLU A 221 -15.85 3.62 -16.54
CA GLU A 221 -16.67 2.54 -17.10
C GLU A 221 -16.87 1.32 -16.19
N VAL A 222 -17.06 1.56 -14.87
CA VAL A 222 -17.30 0.50 -13.90
C VAL A 222 -18.75 0.04 -13.88
N GLU A 223 -18.95 -1.23 -13.62
CA GLU A 223 -20.27 -1.75 -13.26
C GLU A 223 -20.57 -1.41 -11.80
N SER A 224 -21.67 -0.69 -11.55
CA SER A 224 -22.07 -0.28 -10.20
C SER A 224 -22.22 -1.43 -9.21
N SER A 225 -22.54 -2.63 -9.69
CA SER A 225 -22.65 -3.86 -8.91
C SER A 225 -21.30 -4.43 -8.45
N GLN A 226 -20.17 -3.93 -8.97
CA GLN A 226 -18.82 -4.43 -8.68
C GLN A 226 -17.98 -3.48 -7.82
N ILE A 227 -18.48 -2.30 -7.49
CA ILE A 227 -17.79 -1.29 -6.69
C ILE A 227 -18.46 -1.07 -5.33
N GLY A 228 -17.69 -0.53 -4.39
CA GLY A 228 -18.17 -0.14 -3.06
C GLY A 228 -18.90 -1.26 -2.33
N ALA A 229 -19.93 -0.90 -1.59
CA ALA A 229 -20.75 -1.84 -0.82
C ALA A 229 -21.44 -2.91 -1.68
N ALA A 230 -21.82 -2.57 -2.92
CA ALA A 230 -22.49 -3.50 -3.81
C ALA A 230 -21.55 -4.58 -4.36
N GLY A 231 -20.28 -4.24 -4.58
CA GLY A 231 -19.27 -5.16 -5.14
C GLY A 231 -18.54 -6.00 -4.12
N ARG A 232 -18.69 -5.72 -2.82
CA ARG A 232 -17.93 -6.42 -1.78
C ARG A 232 -18.33 -7.91 -1.70
N ARG A 233 -17.33 -8.75 -1.48
CA ARG A 233 -17.48 -10.21 -1.27
C ARG A 233 -17.30 -10.61 0.19
N THR A 234 -16.77 -9.70 1.01
CA THR A 234 -16.58 -9.88 2.45
C THR A 234 -17.38 -8.86 3.23
N ARG A 235 -17.73 -9.18 4.47
CA ARG A 235 -18.46 -8.28 5.36
C ARG A 235 -17.77 -8.18 6.71
N LEU A 236 -17.47 -6.96 7.14
CA LEU A 236 -17.05 -6.70 8.49
C LEU A 236 -18.22 -6.94 9.45
N LEU A 237 -18.08 -7.93 10.33
CA LEU A 237 -19.12 -8.27 11.29
C LEU A 237 -19.00 -7.44 12.56
N LYS A 238 -17.76 -7.28 13.06
CA LYS A 238 -17.52 -6.55 14.29
C LYS A 238 -16.08 -6.03 14.30
N LEU A 239 -15.94 -4.77 14.69
CA LEU A 239 -14.66 -4.16 15.04
C LEU A 239 -14.63 -3.98 16.56
N PHE A 240 -13.54 -4.38 17.20
CA PHE A 240 -13.38 -4.23 18.65
C PHE A 240 -11.91 -4.07 19.02
N GLN A 241 -11.66 -3.41 20.12
CA GLN A 241 -10.31 -3.33 20.68
C GLN A 241 -10.13 -4.55 21.61
N PRO A 242 -9.13 -5.41 21.33
CA PRO A 242 -8.86 -6.55 22.20
C PRO A 242 -8.43 -6.06 23.58
N VAL A 243 -9.00 -6.64 24.61
CA VAL A 243 -8.54 -6.44 25.99
C VAL A 243 -7.55 -7.54 26.29
N HIS A 244 -6.30 -7.17 26.50
CA HIS A 244 -5.27 -8.09 26.95
C HIS A 244 -5.30 -8.14 28.49
N GLU A 245 -5.99 -9.12 29.03
CA GLU A 245 -5.89 -9.48 30.44
C GLU A 245 -4.71 -10.44 30.62
N GLY A 246 -3.50 -9.90 30.56
CA GLY A 246 -2.28 -10.66 30.79
C GLY A 246 -1.65 -10.25 32.11
N GLU A 247 -1.37 -11.19 33.00
CA GLU A 247 -0.48 -10.96 34.14
C GLU A 247 0.97 -10.98 33.66
N CYS A 248 1.71 -9.91 33.99
CA CYS A 248 3.15 -9.88 33.73
C CYS A 248 3.86 -10.63 34.89
N GLU A 249 4.46 -11.78 34.61
CA GLU A 249 5.31 -12.48 35.57
C GLU A 249 6.74 -11.95 35.48
N ILE A 250 7.23 -11.33 36.55
CA ILE A 250 8.63 -10.87 36.61
C ILE A 250 9.50 -12.03 37.07
N ILE A 251 10.39 -12.50 36.21
CA ILE A 251 11.33 -13.57 36.53
C ILE A 251 12.54 -12.97 37.24
N VAL A 252 12.75 -13.36 38.45
CA VAL A 252 13.87 -12.89 39.30
C VAL A 252 14.97 -13.96 39.42
N GLY A 253 16.19 -13.54 39.76
CA GLY A 253 17.34 -14.36 40.12
C GLY A 253 18.31 -13.52 40.93
N ASP A 254 19.19 -14.16 41.67
CA ASP A 254 20.22 -13.49 42.49
C ASP A 254 21.33 -12.85 41.64
N SER A 255 21.40 -13.23 40.35
CA SER A 255 22.24 -12.60 39.34
C SER A 255 21.50 -12.51 37.98
N PRO A 256 21.97 -11.68 37.05
CA PRO A 256 21.41 -11.64 35.69
C PRO A 256 21.44 -12.98 34.95
N GLU A 257 22.49 -13.77 35.18
CA GLU A 257 22.66 -15.11 34.60
C GLU A 257 21.62 -16.08 35.14
N GLU A 258 21.34 -16.01 36.44
CA GLU A 258 20.34 -16.86 37.10
C GLU A 258 18.92 -16.44 36.64
N ALA A 259 18.62 -15.13 36.57
CA ALA A 259 17.35 -14.65 36.06
C ALA A 259 17.12 -15.12 34.60
N ALA A 260 18.14 -15.09 33.76
CA ALA A 260 18.08 -15.59 32.38
C ALA A 260 17.82 -17.09 32.33
N ALA A 261 18.49 -17.88 33.18
CA ALA A 261 18.27 -19.33 33.28
C ALA A 261 16.84 -19.66 33.72
N ASN A 262 16.34 -18.94 34.73
CA ASN A 262 14.97 -19.10 35.21
C ASN A 262 13.93 -18.73 34.12
N LEU A 263 14.17 -17.68 33.32
CA LEU A 263 13.34 -17.34 32.18
C LEU A 263 13.30 -18.46 31.15
N VAL A 264 14.45 -19.03 30.78
CA VAL A 264 14.51 -20.15 29.83
C VAL A 264 13.72 -21.35 30.32
N LEU A 265 13.80 -21.68 31.62
CA LEU A 265 13.02 -22.77 32.23
C LEU A 265 11.52 -22.49 32.13
N LYS A 266 11.09 -21.29 32.46
CA LYS A 266 9.67 -20.87 32.34
C LYS A 266 9.14 -20.94 30.90
N LEU A 267 9.94 -20.48 29.91
CA LEU A 267 9.57 -20.57 28.51
C LEU A 267 9.44 -22.03 28.02
N ARG A 268 10.32 -22.92 28.49
CA ARG A 268 10.22 -24.36 28.20
C ARG A 268 8.98 -24.99 28.86
N GLU A 269 8.69 -24.68 30.12
CA GLU A 269 7.48 -25.15 30.82
C GLU A 269 6.21 -24.70 30.07
N ALA A 270 6.20 -23.46 29.55
CA ALA A 270 5.14 -22.94 28.74
C ALA A 270 5.11 -23.46 27.29
N LYS A 271 6.07 -24.32 26.90
CA LYS A 271 6.23 -24.84 25.52
C LYS A 271 6.35 -23.76 24.45
N ILE A 272 7.01 -22.67 24.79
CA ILE A 272 7.33 -21.56 23.86
C ILE A 272 8.71 -21.80 23.24
N LEU A 273 9.60 -22.50 23.95
CA LEU A 273 10.92 -22.97 23.49
C LEU A 273 10.98 -24.50 23.46
#